data_d563f5c1129478937aba4d63882ea821
#
_entry.id   d563f5c1129478937aba4d63882ea821
#
_cell.length_a   1.000
_cell.length_b   1.000
_cell.length_c   1.000
_cell.angle_alpha   90.00
_cell.angle_beta   90.00
_cell.angle_gamma   90.00
#
_symmetry.space_group_name_H-M   'P 1'
#
loop_
_entity.id
_entity.type
_entity.pdbx_description
1 polymer ?
#
loop_
_entity_poly.entity_id
_entity_poly.type
_entity_poly.pdbx_seq_one_letter_code
_entity_poly.pdbx_strand_id
1 'polypeptide(L)'
;MPAEQQNDTRVQLSGYPLLMNERNQNDLLAQIKLFHNDTYEPIFPTGERDINKLKSLIVGQHDSEKRKTQRKQEIDRLVMELNSSQNKNVRIINEIDEAIAKIFSKDRSHEIHLRDTQRMAILIAAESKKNTLLQVNTGEGKTLLIATLAILRVKQGKTVDVVTSSPVLAARDVEKMQTLFKYFHITASHNCEEDLDRRKSAYKCQIVYGDLQHFQRDFLLHYFYKKNILGDRKRQCVIVDEVDNMLLDNGNNMLYLSHSIAGMESLRSLFVFLHRAVNVPLQGQEQYVQFETSYIRKQVLEDMFGFIEKQNLEKLHPNMKIEANRIWQKLIEMRIIDRDGLLCIQSKKDLPKDFLKILETVVTQTFAIRFNDYIRVILQRERQIQIPRYLHSFVLGHLDAFIENTKRAMFMHHNDEYVVDVDHKNTGCDLNPRITIIDKNTGIDLATSQWSEGMHQALQLKHGCRLSPISLKAIFVSNVGYFKGYERIDGLSGTLGSIEESKSLADPDLYDCDLLRIPTWKPKNFYEHVPLVATNEAVWLQNIYEEVKDQIIARRSVLIICNSIVQVDNVQRGLERLHRLEKRAVLGKSKFAQLVRKHVMQGTSWKQVFVNKIMA
;
A
#
# COMPACT_ATOMS: atom_id res chain seq x y z
N MET A 1 35.27 29.39 -4.64
CA MET A 1 34.38 28.85 -5.67
C MET A 1 33.22 28.20 -4.96
N PRO A 2 31.99 28.70 -5.04
CA PRO A 2 30.84 28.08 -4.39
C PRO A 2 30.26 26.99 -5.32
N ALA A 3 29.91 25.86 -4.70
CA ALA A 3 29.23 24.75 -5.35
C ALA A 3 27.80 25.17 -5.74
N GLU A 4 27.46 24.99 -6.99
CA GLU A 4 26.10 25.13 -7.51
C GLU A 4 25.20 24.06 -6.85
N GLN A 5 24.27 24.54 -6.04
CA GLN A 5 23.11 23.76 -5.60
C GLN A 5 22.18 23.60 -6.82
N GLN A 6 22.16 22.42 -7.40
CA GLN A 6 21.07 22.01 -8.28
C GLN A 6 19.79 21.89 -7.43
N ASN A 7 18.91 22.85 -7.57
CA ASN A 7 17.55 22.80 -7.05
C ASN A 7 16.76 21.75 -7.84
N ASP A 8 16.60 20.58 -7.25
CA ASP A 8 15.69 19.53 -7.71
C ASP A 8 14.24 19.97 -7.40
N THR A 9 13.64 20.76 -8.29
CA THR A 9 12.23 21.17 -8.21
C THR A 9 11.34 20.07 -8.77
N ARG A 10 11.25 18.93 -8.09
CA ARG A 10 10.12 18.02 -8.24
C ARG A 10 8.91 18.66 -7.59
N VAL A 11 8.09 19.33 -8.39
CA VAL A 11 6.76 19.77 -7.96
C VAL A 11 5.90 18.51 -7.77
N GLN A 12 5.84 18.00 -6.55
CA GLN A 12 4.78 17.09 -6.15
C GLN A 12 3.48 17.88 -6.18
N LEU A 13 2.69 17.70 -7.23
CA LEU A 13 1.29 18.13 -7.28
C LEU A 13 0.50 17.24 -6.30
N SER A 14 0.62 17.52 -4.99
CA SER A 14 -0.30 16.98 -4.00
C SER A 14 -1.68 17.53 -4.30
N GLY A 15 -2.70 16.67 -4.32
CA GLY A 15 -4.06 16.95 -4.78
C GLY A 15 -4.90 17.94 -3.94
N TYR A 16 -4.28 18.95 -3.39
CA TYR A 16 -4.95 20.11 -2.82
C TYR A 16 -4.93 21.23 -3.85
N PRO A 17 -6.06 21.91 -4.12
CA PRO A 17 -6.06 23.10 -4.95
C PRO A 17 -5.13 24.13 -4.32
N LEU A 18 -3.95 24.33 -4.91
CA LEU A 18 -3.06 25.40 -4.52
C LEU A 18 -3.79 26.71 -4.82
N LEU A 19 -4.14 27.43 -3.75
CA LEU A 19 -4.62 28.81 -3.86
C LEU A 19 -3.46 29.67 -4.38
N MET A 20 -3.38 29.82 -5.70
CA MET A 20 -2.36 30.64 -6.36
C MET A 20 -2.97 31.98 -6.79
N ASN A 21 -2.19 33.04 -6.65
CA ASN A 21 -2.56 34.31 -7.27
C ASN A 21 -2.36 34.20 -8.80
N GLU A 22 -3.02 35.07 -9.59
CA GLU A 22 -3.00 35.03 -11.06
C GLU A 22 -1.57 35.08 -11.64
N ARG A 23 -0.63 35.75 -10.98
CA ARG A 23 0.75 35.89 -11.42
C ARG A 23 1.50 34.54 -11.34
N ASN A 24 1.37 33.85 -10.22
CA ASN A 24 1.97 32.50 -10.03
C ASN A 24 1.33 31.47 -10.96
N GLN A 25 0.05 31.62 -11.29
CA GLN A 25 -0.66 30.74 -12.21
C GLN A 25 -0.11 30.89 -13.65
N ASN A 26 0.13 32.13 -14.12
CA ASN A 26 0.71 32.39 -15.44
C ASN A 26 2.15 31.89 -15.54
N ASP A 27 2.96 32.04 -14.48
CA ASP A 27 4.33 31.52 -14.44
C ASP A 27 4.35 30.00 -14.46
N LEU A 28 3.46 29.34 -13.73
CA LEU A 28 3.33 27.88 -13.73
C LEU A 28 2.86 27.37 -15.11
N LEU A 29 1.88 28.01 -15.72
CA LEU A 29 1.41 27.68 -17.07
C LEU A 29 2.49 27.90 -18.13
N ALA A 30 3.34 28.92 -17.98
CA ALA A 30 4.48 29.16 -18.87
C ALA A 30 5.53 28.04 -18.71
N GLN A 31 5.83 27.61 -17.48
CA GLN A 31 6.74 26.48 -17.20
C GLN A 31 6.17 25.16 -17.73
N ILE A 32 4.89 24.89 -17.55
CA ILE A 32 4.22 23.70 -18.09
C ILE A 32 4.27 23.70 -19.62
N LYS A 33 4.02 24.84 -20.26
CA LYS A 33 4.14 24.98 -21.73
C LYS A 33 5.55 24.75 -22.24
N LEU A 34 6.58 25.20 -21.52
CA LEU A 34 7.98 24.94 -21.84
C LEU A 34 8.30 23.44 -21.74
N PHE A 35 7.80 22.75 -20.73
CA PHE A 35 7.97 21.29 -20.55
C PHE A 35 7.31 20.47 -21.65
N HIS A 36 6.16 20.92 -22.19
CA HIS A 36 5.43 20.20 -23.24
C HIS A 36 5.95 20.48 -24.65
N ASN A 37 6.61 21.62 -24.88
CA ASN A 37 7.11 21.94 -26.22
C ASN A 37 8.37 21.17 -26.66
N ASP A 38 9.10 20.55 -25.72
CA ASP A 38 10.38 19.92 -26.04
C ASP A 38 10.31 18.41 -26.36
N THR A 39 9.15 17.73 -26.26
CA THR A 39 9.16 16.24 -26.28
C THR A 39 8.09 15.54 -27.11
N TYR A 40 7.17 16.18 -27.77
CA TYR A 40 6.12 15.45 -28.50
C TYR A 40 5.79 16.01 -29.88
N GLU A 41 6.57 15.66 -30.89
CA GLU A 41 5.96 15.38 -32.19
C GLU A 41 5.37 13.97 -32.11
N PRO A 42 4.04 13.80 -32.22
CA PRO A 42 3.44 12.47 -32.31
C PRO A 42 3.82 11.89 -33.67
N ILE A 43 4.84 11.06 -33.73
CA ILE A 43 5.10 10.22 -34.90
C ILE A 43 3.94 9.21 -34.95
N PHE A 44 2.87 9.57 -35.61
CA PHE A 44 1.79 8.65 -35.95
C PHE A 44 2.21 7.91 -37.22
N PRO A 45 2.64 6.64 -37.17
CA PRO A 45 2.78 5.87 -38.38
C PRO A 45 1.40 5.62 -38.95
N THR A 46 1.05 6.32 -40.01
CA THR A 46 -0.15 6.07 -40.80
C THR A 46 0.05 4.80 -41.61
N GLY A 47 -0.78 3.81 -41.42
CA GLY A 47 -0.82 2.59 -42.22
C GLY A 47 -1.00 1.31 -41.43
N GLU A 48 -1.45 0.24 -42.10
CA GLU A 48 -1.57 -1.08 -41.52
C GLU A 48 -0.20 -1.61 -41.06
N ARG A 49 -0.16 -2.12 -39.83
CA ARG A 49 1.05 -2.71 -39.24
C ARG A 49 1.04 -4.21 -39.49
N ASP A 50 1.79 -4.64 -40.49
CA ASP A 50 2.10 -6.06 -40.66
C ASP A 50 3.22 -6.50 -39.71
N ILE A 51 3.44 -7.80 -39.63
CA ILE A 51 4.46 -8.38 -38.75
C ILE A 51 5.87 -7.87 -39.05
N ASN A 52 6.16 -7.51 -40.31
CA ASN A 52 7.46 -7.00 -40.70
C ASN A 52 7.68 -5.57 -40.20
N LYS A 53 6.65 -4.76 -40.22
CA LYS A 53 6.69 -3.42 -39.57
C LYS A 53 6.75 -3.53 -38.05
N LEU A 54 5.98 -4.46 -37.45
CA LEU A 54 5.97 -4.67 -36.00
C LEU A 54 7.33 -5.13 -35.48
N LYS A 55 8.01 -6.07 -36.16
CA LYS A 55 9.33 -6.58 -35.74
C LYS A 55 10.39 -5.49 -35.63
N SER A 56 10.36 -4.51 -36.51
CA SER A 56 11.31 -3.39 -36.50
C SER A 56 11.10 -2.42 -35.33
N LEU A 57 9.92 -2.44 -34.73
CA LEU A 57 9.54 -1.59 -33.60
C LEU A 57 9.75 -2.26 -32.22
N ILE A 58 10.09 -3.56 -32.20
CA ILE A 58 10.45 -4.27 -30.99
C ILE A 58 11.88 -3.91 -30.62
N VAL A 59 12.05 -3.18 -29.52
CA VAL A 59 13.36 -2.70 -29.05
C VAL A 59 13.62 -3.15 -27.63
N GLY A 60 14.87 -3.51 -27.37
CA GLY A 60 15.37 -3.73 -26.03
C GLY A 60 15.69 -2.40 -25.38
N GLN A 61 15.33 -2.25 -24.11
CA GLN A 61 15.78 -1.12 -23.32
C GLN A 61 17.24 -1.37 -22.88
N HIS A 62 18.06 -0.31 -22.91
CA HIS A 62 19.48 -0.37 -22.52
C HIS A 62 20.38 -1.30 -23.33
N ASP A 63 19.95 -1.77 -24.50
CA ASP A 63 20.79 -2.58 -25.37
C ASP A 63 22.00 -1.77 -25.88
N SER A 64 23.19 -2.35 -25.72
CA SER A 64 24.37 -1.88 -26.44
C SER A 64 24.17 -2.07 -27.95
N GLU A 65 24.95 -1.38 -28.80
CA GLU A 65 24.83 -1.50 -30.25
C GLU A 65 25.04 -2.97 -30.73
N LYS A 66 25.96 -3.70 -30.09
CA LYS A 66 26.14 -5.12 -30.34
C LYS A 66 24.90 -5.94 -29.98
N ARG A 67 24.29 -5.65 -28.86
CA ARG A 67 23.05 -6.33 -28.39
C ARG A 67 21.86 -5.98 -29.28
N LYS A 68 21.72 -4.75 -29.75
CA LYS A 68 20.68 -4.34 -30.70
C LYS A 68 20.75 -5.17 -31.99
N THR A 69 21.96 -5.36 -32.52
CA THR A 69 22.16 -6.18 -33.71
C THR A 69 21.80 -7.66 -33.50
N GLN A 70 22.21 -8.23 -32.37
CA GLN A 70 21.85 -9.60 -32.00
C GLN A 70 20.35 -9.76 -31.82
N ARG A 71 19.71 -8.81 -31.12
CA ARG A 71 18.26 -8.82 -30.89
C ARG A 71 17.49 -8.75 -32.21
N LYS A 72 17.91 -7.89 -33.13
CA LYS A 72 17.29 -7.82 -34.46
C LYS A 72 17.33 -9.19 -35.16
N GLN A 73 18.48 -9.88 -35.14
CA GLN A 73 18.61 -11.22 -35.69
C GLN A 73 17.72 -12.24 -34.97
N GLU A 74 17.65 -12.20 -33.65
CA GLU A 74 16.75 -13.04 -32.83
C GLU A 74 15.29 -12.82 -33.23
N ILE A 75 14.84 -11.56 -33.33
CA ILE A 75 13.47 -11.20 -33.69
C ILE A 75 13.16 -11.64 -35.13
N ASP A 76 14.06 -11.39 -36.07
CA ASP A 76 13.90 -11.85 -37.47
C ASP A 76 13.74 -13.38 -37.55
N ARG A 77 14.56 -14.14 -36.80
CA ARG A 77 14.43 -15.60 -36.68
C ARG A 77 13.07 -15.99 -36.10
N LEU A 78 12.64 -15.37 -34.99
CA LEU A 78 11.36 -15.69 -34.35
C LEU A 78 10.16 -15.40 -35.26
N VAL A 79 10.22 -14.34 -36.08
CA VAL A 79 9.17 -14.03 -37.06
C VAL A 79 9.11 -15.12 -38.14
N MET A 80 10.28 -15.62 -38.63
CA MET A 80 10.31 -16.74 -39.58
C MET A 80 9.72 -18.01 -38.95
N GLU A 81 10.08 -18.31 -37.71
CA GLU A 81 9.55 -19.46 -36.98
C GLU A 81 8.03 -19.37 -36.76
N LEU A 82 7.51 -18.19 -36.47
CA LEU A 82 6.08 -17.95 -36.27
C LEU A 82 5.26 -18.31 -37.51
N ASN A 83 5.83 -18.08 -38.69
CA ASN A 83 5.22 -18.41 -39.99
C ASN A 83 5.46 -19.88 -40.43
N SER A 84 6.48 -20.57 -39.92
CA SER A 84 6.84 -21.92 -40.35
C SER A 84 6.15 -23.04 -39.55
N SER A 85 5.60 -22.77 -38.38
CA SER A 85 4.98 -23.76 -37.48
C SER A 85 5.87 -24.97 -37.12
N GLN A 86 7.16 -24.91 -37.36
CA GLN A 86 8.10 -25.97 -36.98
C GLN A 86 8.47 -25.93 -35.51
N ASN A 87 8.50 -24.75 -34.94
CA ASN A 87 8.81 -24.53 -33.53
C ASN A 87 7.68 -25.08 -32.65
N LYS A 88 8.05 -25.85 -31.61
CA LYS A 88 7.11 -26.42 -30.65
C LYS A 88 6.25 -25.34 -29.93
N ASN A 89 6.88 -24.23 -29.53
CA ASN A 89 6.18 -23.13 -28.85
C ASN A 89 5.19 -22.45 -29.80
N VAL A 90 5.54 -22.28 -31.06
CA VAL A 90 4.62 -21.71 -32.07
C VAL A 90 3.40 -22.62 -32.28
N ARG A 91 3.58 -23.94 -32.34
CA ARG A 91 2.45 -24.87 -32.42
C ARG A 91 1.51 -24.72 -31.24
N ILE A 92 2.05 -24.64 -30.01
CA ILE A 92 1.25 -24.43 -28.81
C ILE A 92 0.53 -23.08 -28.86
N ILE A 93 1.18 -22.00 -29.31
CA ILE A 93 0.56 -20.68 -29.45
C ILE A 93 -0.61 -20.74 -30.44
N ASN A 94 -0.44 -21.43 -31.58
CA ASN A 94 -1.50 -21.59 -32.56
C ASN A 94 -2.69 -22.41 -32.02
N GLU A 95 -2.44 -23.51 -31.29
CA GLU A 95 -3.49 -24.27 -30.60
C GLU A 95 -4.27 -23.40 -29.59
N ILE A 96 -3.56 -22.51 -28.86
CA ILE A 96 -4.20 -21.60 -27.92
C ILE A 96 -5.04 -20.55 -28.68
N ASP A 97 -4.54 -20.02 -29.78
CA ASP A 97 -5.25 -19.03 -30.59
C ASP A 97 -6.58 -19.62 -31.16
N GLU A 98 -6.52 -20.85 -31.70
CA GLU A 98 -7.73 -21.56 -32.14
C GLU A 98 -8.72 -21.80 -30.98
N ALA A 99 -8.23 -22.13 -29.79
CA ALA A 99 -9.07 -22.29 -28.61
C ALA A 99 -9.72 -20.97 -28.17
N ILE A 100 -8.97 -19.86 -28.22
CA ILE A 100 -9.47 -18.51 -27.94
C ILE A 100 -10.61 -18.16 -28.92
N ALA A 101 -10.40 -18.38 -30.22
CA ALA A 101 -11.42 -18.15 -31.22
C ALA A 101 -12.69 -18.95 -30.94
N LYS A 102 -12.59 -20.23 -30.57
CA LYS A 102 -13.73 -21.09 -30.24
C LYS A 102 -14.46 -20.65 -28.96
N ILE A 103 -13.77 -20.18 -27.95
CA ILE A 103 -14.32 -19.92 -26.61
C ILE A 103 -14.90 -18.51 -26.49
N PHE A 104 -14.21 -17.51 -27.03
CA PHE A 104 -14.53 -16.11 -26.79
C PHE A 104 -15.24 -15.42 -27.95
N SER A 105 -15.28 -16.03 -29.17
CA SER A 105 -16.02 -15.46 -30.29
C SER A 105 -17.52 -15.68 -30.11
N LYS A 106 -18.27 -14.59 -30.18
CA LYS A 106 -19.76 -14.64 -30.04
C LYS A 106 -20.45 -15.04 -31.34
N ASP A 107 -19.87 -14.67 -32.48
CA ASP A 107 -20.39 -14.92 -33.83
C ASP A 107 -19.22 -15.13 -34.79
N ARG A 108 -19.43 -15.85 -35.90
CA ARG A 108 -18.43 -16.05 -36.96
C ARG A 108 -17.93 -14.75 -37.63
N SER A 109 -18.66 -13.64 -37.44
CA SER A 109 -18.28 -12.33 -37.99
C SER A 109 -17.30 -11.53 -37.10
N HIS A 110 -17.11 -11.97 -35.85
CA HIS A 110 -16.22 -11.31 -34.88
C HIS A 110 -15.41 -12.35 -34.12
N GLU A 111 -14.55 -13.06 -34.85
CA GLU A 111 -13.61 -14.00 -34.24
C GLU A 111 -12.51 -13.25 -33.46
N ILE A 112 -12.28 -13.68 -32.22
CA ILE A 112 -11.24 -13.14 -31.35
C ILE A 112 -10.00 -13.99 -31.48
N HIS A 113 -8.93 -13.43 -32.03
CA HIS A 113 -7.63 -14.07 -32.18
C HIS A 113 -6.54 -13.32 -31.41
N LEU A 114 -5.44 -14.00 -31.15
CA LEU A 114 -4.23 -13.36 -30.65
C LEU A 114 -3.67 -12.45 -31.74
N ARG A 115 -3.40 -11.20 -31.38
CA ARG A 115 -2.73 -10.25 -32.28
C ARG A 115 -1.30 -10.66 -32.52
N ASP A 116 -0.70 -10.32 -33.65
CA ASP A 116 0.69 -10.63 -33.94
C ASP A 116 1.66 -10.06 -32.90
N THR A 117 1.36 -8.89 -32.32
CA THR A 117 2.11 -8.32 -31.19
C THR A 117 2.09 -9.22 -29.96
N GLN A 118 0.94 -9.82 -29.64
CA GLN A 118 0.79 -10.75 -28.52
C GLN A 118 1.52 -12.07 -28.82
N ARG A 119 1.35 -12.64 -30.02
CA ARG A 119 2.03 -13.87 -30.43
C ARG A 119 3.55 -13.72 -30.38
N MET A 120 4.08 -12.58 -30.87
CA MET A 120 5.50 -12.26 -30.78
C MET A 120 5.96 -12.08 -29.33
N ALA A 121 5.23 -11.38 -28.50
CA ALA A 121 5.56 -11.18 -27.08
C ALA A 121 5.65 -12.52 -26.32
N ILE A 122 4.69 -13.42 -26.55
CA ILE A 122 4.68 -14.75 -25.95
C ILE A 122 5.86 -15.59 -26.44
N LEU A 123 6.13 -15.57 -27.74
CA LEU A 123 7.24 -16.34 -28.32
C LEU A 123 8.59 -15.84 -27.82
N ILE A 124 8.79 -14.53 -27.75
CA ILE A 124 10.03 -13.94 -27.18
C ILE A 124 10.22 -14.39 -25.73
N ALA A 125 9.16 -14.28 -24.90
CA ALA A 125 9.23 -14.74 -23.51
C ALA A 125 9.51 -16.25 -23.41
N ALA A 126 8.91 -17.04 -24.30
CA ALA A 126 9.08 -18.49 -24.32
C ALA A 126 10.51 -18.95 -24.68
N GLU A 127 11.14 -18.27 -25.63
CA GLU A 127 12.47 -18.61 -26.18
C GLU A 127 13.63 -17.93 -25.42
N SER A 128 13.33 -16.88 -24.61
CA SER A 128 14.37 -16.20 -23.86
C SER A 128 14.95 -17.09 -22.76
N LYS A 129 16.27 -17.08 -22.64
CA LYS A 129 17.01 -17.79 -21.58
C LYS A 129 17.04 -17.03 -20.26
N LYS A 130 16.83 -15.72 -20.30
CA LYS A 130 16.80 -14.83 -19.13
C LYS A 130 15.38 -14.54 -18.68
N ASN A 131 15.22 -14.08 -17.46
CA ASN A 131 13.98 -13.45 -17.03
C ASN A 131 13.56 -12.37 -18.04
N THR A 132 12.29 -12.24 -18.34
CA THR A 132 11.83 -11.37 -19.43
C THR A 132 10.71 -10.45 -18.96
N LEU A 133 10.94 -9.16 -19.12
CA LEU A 133 9.94 -8.14 -18.81
C LEU A 133 9.52 -7.43 -20.11
N LEU A 134 8.22 -7.44 -20.36
CA LEU A 134 7.64 -6.91 -21.59
C LEU A 134 6.85 -5.64 -21.28
N GLN A 135 7.24 -4.52 -21.85
CA GLN A 135 6.42 -3.31 -21.85
C GLN A 135 5.33 -3.46 -22.91
N VAL A 136 4.11 -3.71 -22.43
CA VAL A 136 2.90 -3.87 -23.24
C VAL A 136 1.89 -2.81 -22.83
N ASN A 137 1.58 -1.91 -23.75
CA ASN A 137 0.71 -0.76 -23.44
C ASN A 137 -0.68 -1.21 -22.97
N THR A 138 -1.31 -0.34 -22.19
CA THR A 138 -2.70 -0.53 -21.75
C THR A 138 -3.64 -0.67 -22.94
N GLY A 139 -4.58 -1.62 -22.86
CA GLY A 139 -5.52 -1.90 -23.96
C GLY A 139 -5.02 -2.93 -24.98
N GLU A 140 -3.77 -3.40 -24.88
CA GLU A 140 -3.22 -4.42 -25.78
C GLU A 140 -3.57 -5.87 -25.37
N GLY A 141 -4.45 -6.05 -24.37
CA GLY A 141 -4.97 -7.35 -23.95
C GLY A 141 -4.02 -8.15 -23.06
N LYS A 142 -3.35 -7.51 -22.10
CA LYS A 142 -2.43 -8.13 -21.13
C LYS A 142 -3.00 -9.38 -20.47
N THR A 143 -4.27 -9.38 -20.04
CA THR A 143 -4.90 -10.52 -19.36
C THR A 143 -4.89 -11.79 -20.23
N LEU A 144 -5.19 -11.66 -21.55
CA LEU A 144 -5.16 -12.79 -22.47
C LEU A 144 -3.72 -13.26 -22.73
N LEU A 145 -2.78 -12.31 -22.83
CA LEU A 145 -1.38 -12.59 -23.02
C LEU A 145 -0.81 -13.36 -21.81
N ILE A 146 -1.13 -12.93 -20.58
CA ILE A 146 -0.74 -13.61 -19.33
C ILE A 146 -1.30 -15.04 -19.30
N ALA A 147 -2.59 -15.22 -19.59
CA ALA A 147 -3.22 -16.55 -19.58
C ALA A 147 -2.56 -17.48 -20.62
N THR A 148 -2.28 -16.96 -21.82
CA THR A 148 -1.62 -17.74 -22.90
C THR A 148 -0.20 -18.12 -22.50
N LEU A 149 0.58 -17.18 -21.93
CA LEU A 149 1.93 -17.46 -21.45
C LEU A 149 1.92 -18.49 -20.30
N ALA A 150 0.94 -18.41 -19.39
CA ALA A 150 0.77 -19.36 -18.31
C ALA A 150 0.48 -20.78 -18.84
N ILE A 151 -0.42 -20.91 -19.81
CA ILE A 151 -0.71 -22.20 -20.48
C ILE A 151 0.56 -22.76 -21.13
N LEU A 152 1.29 -21.93 -21.85
CA LEU A 152 2.53 -22.34 -22.53
C LEU A 152 3.58 -22.84 -21.52
N ARG A 153 3.77 -22.15 -20.40
CA ARG A 153 4.68 -22.58 -19.32
C ARG A 153 4.25 -23.91 -18.69
N VAL A 154 2.94 -24.11 -18.50
CA VAL A 154 2.41 -25.39 -18.02
C VAL A 154 2.65 -26.50 -19.05
N LYS A 155 2.44 -26.25 -20.35
CA LYS A 155 2.76 -27.18 -21.43
C LYS A 155 4.28 -27.50 -21.54
N GLN A 156 5.13 -26.59 -21.03
CA GLN A 156 6.58 -26.84 -20.85
C GLN A 156 6.90 -27.63 -19.56
N GLY A 157 5.90 -28.06 -18.79
CA GLY A 157 6.05 -28.84 -17.55
C GLY A 157 6.33 -28.03 -16.30
N LYS A 158 6.04 -26.72 -16.31
CA LYS A 158 6.26 -25.83 -15.16
C LYS A 158 4.97 -25.56 -14.40
N THR A 159 5.05 -25.37 -13.08
CA THR A 159 4.01 -24.73 -12.29
C THR A 159 4.16 -23.23 -12.41
N VAL A 160 3.03 -22.52 -12.45
CA VAL A 160 3.00 -21.07 -12.70
C VAL A 160 2.24 -20.35 -11.58
N ASP A 161 2.86 -19.31 -11.03
CA ASP A 161 2.22 -18.36 -10.16
C ASP A 161 2.02 -17.05 -10.93
N VAL A 162 0.80 -16.50 -10.91
CA VAL A 162 0.46 -15.24 -11.56
C VAL A 162 0.20 -14.20 -10.49
N VAL A 163 1.08 -13.20 -10.42
CA VAL A 163 1.01 -12.14 -9.42
C VAL A 163 0.38 -10.90 -10.06
N THR A 164 -0.72 -10.44 -9.47
CA THR A 164 -1.47 -9.25 -9.90
C THR A 164 -1.42 -8.15 -8.84
N SER A 165 -1.86 -6.95 -9.18
CA SER A 165 -1.82 -5.80 -8.25
C SER A 165 -2.87 -5.88 -7.13
N SER A 166 -3.85 -6.77 -7.20
CA SER A 166 -4.85 -6.93 -6.15
C SER A 166 -5.51 -8.31 -6.13
N PRO A 167 -6.01 -8.77 -4.94
CA PRO A 167 -6.70 -10.05 -4.83
C PRO A 167 -8.00 -10.09 -5.64
N VAL A 168 -8.68 -8.94 -5.80
CA VAL A 168 -9.91 -8.83 -6.61
C VAL A 168 -9.62 -9.10 -8.09
N LEU A 169 -8.51 -8.53 -8.60
CA LEU A 169 -8.08 -8.77 -9.98
C LEU A 169 -7.67 -10.22 -10.20
N ALA A 170 -6.95 -10.82 -9.25
CA ALA A 170 -6.54 -12.21 -9.31
C ALA A 170 -7.74 -13.16 -9.42
N ALA A 171 -8.73 -13.00 -8.54
CA ALA A 171 -9.95 -13.81 -8.55
C ALA A 171 -10.74 -13.63 -9.85
N ARG A 172 -10.94 -12.38 -10.30
CA ARG A 172 -11.64 -12.06 -11.56
C ARG A 172 -10.95 -12.67 -12.78
N ASP A 173 -9.62 -12.53 -12.87
CA ASP A 173 -8.88 -12.94 -14.07
C ASP A 173 -8.79 -14.45 -14.19
N VAL A 174 -8.62 -15.19 -13.06
CA VAL A 174 -8.67 -16.65 -13.12
C VAL A 174 -10.08 -17.13 -13.50
N GLU A 175 -11.13 -16.53 -12.97
CA GLU A 175 -12.52 -16.87 -13.32
C GLU A 175 -12.81 -16.64 -14.81
N LYS A 176 -12.42 -15.46 -15.32
CA LYS A 176 -12.57 -15.10 -16.73
C LYS A 176 -11.87 -16.07 -17.67
N MET A 177 -10.69 -16.59 -17.28
CA MET A 177 -9.88 -17.50 -18.11
C MET A 177 -10.15 -18.98 -17.82
N GLN A 178 -11.01 -19.30 -16.87
CA GLN A 178 -11.27 -20.68 -16.43
C GLN A 178 -11.68 -21.62 -17.55
N THR A 179 -12.51 -21.15 -18.50
CA THR A 179 -12.94 -21.95 -19.66
C THR A 179 -11.78 -22.30 -20.57
N LEU A 180 -10.86 -21.35 -20.78
CA LEU A 180 -9.65 -21.56 -21.57
C LEU A 180 -8.70 -22.56 -20.90
N PHE A 181 -8.49 -22.44 -19.59
CA PHE A 181 -7.65 -23.39 -18.84
C PHE A 181 -8.23 -24.81 -18.88
N LYS A 182 -9.54 -24.95 -18.67
CA LYS A 182 -10.25 -26.26 -18.77
C LYS A 182 -10.15 -26.89 -20.15
N TYR A 183 -10.17 -26.09 -21.22
CA TYR A 183 -10.01 -26.60 -22.58
C TYR A 183 -8.67 -27.32 -22.78
N PHE A 184 -7.62 -26.86 -22.11
CA PHE A 184 -6.30 -27.47 -22.11
C PHE A 184 -6.06 -28.49 -20.99
N HIS A 185 -7.09 -28.86 -20.22
CA HIS A 185 -7.01 -29.73 -19.04
C HIS A 185 -6.04 -29.21 -17.98
N ILE A 186 -5.92 -27.86 -17.84
CA ILE A 186 -5.08 -27.19 -16.88
C ILE A 186 -5.92 -26.76 -15.70
N THR A 187 -5.45 -27.09 -14.49
CA THR A 187 -6.07 -26.66 -13.24
C THR A 187 -5.57 -25.26 -12.86
N ALA A 188 -6.51 -24.36 -12.57
CA ALA A 188 -6.18 -22.99 -12.15
C ALA A 188 -7.08 -22.55 -10.97
N SER A 189 -6.53 -21.81 -10.02
CA SER A 189 -7.22 -21.26 -8.87
C SER A 189 -6.54 -19.98 -8.40
N HIS A 190 -7.02 -19.38 -7.30
CA HIS A 190 -6.38 -18.24 -6.63
C HIS A 190 -6.17 -18.50 -5.14
N ASN A 191 -5.19 -17.82 -4.53
CA ASN A 191 -4.86 -17.93 -3.10
C ASN A 191 -5.44 -16.81 -2.22
N CYS A 192 -6.40 -16.04 -2.76
CA CYS A 192 -6.97 -14.86 -2.11
C CYS A 192 -8.01 -15.17 -1.03
N GLU A 193 -8.31 -16.44 -0.79
CA GLU A 193 -9.24 -16.86 0.27
C GLU A 193 -8.59 -16.75 1.65
N GLU A 194 -9.40 -16.44 2.67
CA GLU A 194 -8.92 -16.42 4.05
C GLU A 194 -8.79 -17.84 4.63
N ASP A 195 -9.67 -18.75 4.17
CA ASP A 195 -9.69 -20.14 4.61
C ASP A 195 -8.41 -20.89 4.20
N LEU A 196 -7.76 -21.51 5.20
CA LEU A 196 -6.49 -22.18 5.02
C LEU A 196 -6.57 -23.40 4.09
N ASP A 197 -7.66 -24.18 4.16
CA ASP A 197 -7.79 -25.41 3.39
C ASP A 197 -8.13 -25.10 1.93
N ARG A 198 -8.88 -24.03 1.68
CA ARG A 198 -9.10 -23.51 0.32
C ARG A 198 -7.78 -23.05 -0.30
N ARG A 199 -6.91 -22.36 0.45
CA ARG A 199 -5.59 -21.95 -0.04
C ARG A 199 -4.69 -23.16 -0.33
N LYS A 200 -4.64 -24.16 0.56
CA LYS A 200 -3.92 -25.42 0.30
C LYS A 200 -4.42 -26.11 -0.98
N SER A 201 -5.73 -26.07 -1.21
CA SER A 201 -6.33 -26.64 -2.43
C SER A 201 -5.93 -25.84 -3.67
N ALA A 202 -5.84 -24.51 -3.59
CA ALA A 202 -5.38 -23.67 -4.69
C ALA A 202 -3.94 -24.02 -5.12
N TYR A 203 -3.03 -24.24 -4.17
CA TYR A 203 -1.64 -24.58 -4.47
C TYR A 203 -1.43 -25.99 -5.08
N LYS A 204 -2.45 -26.83 -5.11
CA LYS A 204 -2.44 -28.09 -5.87
C LYS A 204 -2.67 -27.87 -7.37
N CYS A 205 -3.16 -26.70 -7.78
CA CYS A 205 -3.39 -26.37 -9.18
C CYS A 205 -2.08 -26.07 -9.90
N GLN A 206 -2.05 -26.27 -11.22
CA GLN A 206 -0.90 -25.96 -12.07
C GLN A 206 -0.65 -24.46 -12.17
N ILE A 207 -1.72 -23.66 -12.19
CA ILE A 207 -1.67 -22.18 -12.20
C ILE A 207 -2.34 -21.64 -10.94
N VAL A 208 -1.67 -20.73 -10.23
CA VAL A 208 -2.22 -20.05 -9.06
C VAL A 208 -2.13 -18.54 -9.27
N TYR A 209 -3.28 -17.86 -9.18
CA TYR A 209 -3.36 -16.41 -9.20
C TYR A 209 -3.38 -15.85 -7.78
N GLY A 210 -2.84 -14.65 -7.60
CA GLY A 210 -2.87 -13.94 -6.32
C GLY A 210 -2.22 -12.58 -6.41
N ASP A 211 -2.33 -11.80 -5.36
CA ASP A 211 -1.48 -10.63 -5.18
C ASP A 211 -0.20 -11.00 -4.42
N LEU A 212 0.79 -10.15 -4.48
CA LEU A 212 2.11 -10.42 -3.90
C LEU A 212 2.04 -10.69 -2.40
N GLN A 213 1.19 -9.95 -1.66
CA GLN A 213 1.09 -10.09 -0.20
C GLN A 213 0.53 -11.45 0.21
N HIS A 214 -0.45 -11.98 -0.53
CA HIS A 214 -1.02 -13.30 -0.28
C HIS A 214 0.00 -14.42 -0.55
N PHE A 215 0.76 -14.32 -1.63
CA PHE A 215 1.84 -15.26 -1.92
C PHE A 215 2.96 -15.22 -0.85
N GLN A 216 3.39 -14.04 -0.45
CA GLN A 216 4.41 -13.85 0.59
C GLN A 216 3.91 -14.36 1.95
N ARG A 217 2.66 -14.09 2.30
CA ARG A 217 2.01 -14.60 3.53
C ARG A 217 2.05 -16.13 3.54
N ASP A 218 1.60 -16.76 2.48
CA ASP A 218 1.52 -18.22 2.39
C ASP A 218 2.91 -18.86 2.40
N PHE A 219 3.90 -18.22 1.79
CA PHE A 219 5.31 -18.59 1.85
C PHE A 219 5.84 -18.58 3.30
N LEU A 220 5.64 -17.48 4.02
CA LEU A 220 6.08 -17.36 5.41
C LEU A 220 5.34 -18.34 6.33
N LEU A 221 4.04 -18.53 6.14
CA LEU A 221 3.26 -19.51 6.91
C LEU A 221 3.72 -20.94 6.63
N HIS A 222 4.08 -21.27 5.39
CA HIS A 222 4.57 -22.60 5.03
C HIS A 222 5.95 -22.89 5.65
N TYR A 223 6.94 -22.02 5.39
CA TYR A 223 8.33 -22.28 5.77
C TYR A 223 8.63 -22.00 7.23
N PHE A 224 8.08 -20.92 7.79
CA PHE A 224 8.36 -20.53 9.17
C PHE A 224 7.39 -21.18 10.16
N TYR A 225 6.09 -21.04 9.94
CA TYR A 225 5.08 -21.63 10.86
C TYR A 225 4.73 -23.08 10.58
N LYS A 226 5.35 -23.70 9.57
CA LYS A 226 5.16 -25.13 9.21
C LYS A 226 3.70 -25.50 8.94
N LYS A 227 2.89 -24.56 8.43
CA LYS A 227 1.46 -24.80 8.15
C LYS A 227 1.20 -25.67 6.91
N ASN A 228 2.25 -26.07 6.19
CA ASN A 228 2.19 -26.89 4.98
C ASN A 228 1.16 -26.41 3.94
N ILE A 229 1.19 -25.13 3.62
CA ILE A 229 0.21 -24.53 2.68
C ILE A 229 0.58 -24.86 1.23
N LEU A 230 1.84 -24.71 0.88
CA LEU A 230 2.34 -24.88 -0.49
C LEU A 230 2.46 -26.38 -0.89
N GLY A 231 2.43 -27.31 0.08
CA GLY A 231 2.74 -28.71 -0.18
C GLY A 231 4.14 -28.86 -0.79
N ASP A 232 4.26 -29.66 -1.87
CA ASP A 232 5.50 -29.88 -2.61
C ASP A 232 5.69 -28.91 -3.79
N ARG A 233 4.84 -27.86 -3.90
CA ARG A 233 4.89 -26.89 -5.01
C ARG A 233 6.18 -26.10 -4.97
N LYS A 234 6.92 -26.17 -6.07
CA LYS A 234 8.15 -25.40 -6.28
C LYS A 234 7.84 -24.06 -6.93
N ARG A 235 8.62 -23.05 -6.64
CA ARG A 235 8.55 -21.73 -7.28
C ARG A 235 9.31 -21.78 -8.63
N GLN A 236 8.68 -22.39 -9.64
CA GLN A 236 9.32 -22.59 -10.94
C GLN A 236 9.16 -21.38 -11.85
N CYS A 237 7.95 -20.89 -12.05
CA CYS A 237 7.70 -19.74 -12.91
C CYS A 237 6.73 -18.78 -12.23
N VAL A 238 7.05 -17.50 -12.26
CA VAL A 238 6.14 -16.43 -11.91
C VAL A 238 5.89 -15.52 -13.10
N ILE A 239 4.63 -15.16 -13.31
CA ILE A 239 4.23 -14.13 -14.28
C ILE A 239 3.72 -12.95 -13.47
N VAL A 240 4.35 -11.80 -13.61
CA VAL A 240 4.03 -10.59 -12.84
C VAL A 240 3.29 -9.61 -13.74
N ASP A 241 2.05 -9.26 -13.36
CA ASP A 241 1.31 -8.17 -13.99
C ASP A 241 1.57 -6.86 -13.24
N GLU A 242 1.76 -5.77 -13.96
CA GLU A 242 2.17 -4.46 -13.45
C GLU A 242 3.52 -4.51 -12.70
N VAL A 243 4.56 -4.96 -13.43
CA VAL A 243 5.92 -5.15 -12.92
C VAL A 243 6.52 -3.91 -12.28
N ASP A 244 6.29 -2.73 -12.87
CA ASP A 244 6.76 -1.45 -12.37
C ASP A 244 6.27 -1.19 -10.94
N ASN A 245 5.01 -1.43 -10.67
CA ASN A 245 4.47 -1.30 -9.31
C ASN A 245 5.18 -2.23 -8.32
N MET A 246 5.39 -3.51 -8.68
CA MET A 246 5.87 -4.52 -7.74
C MET A 246 7.37 -4.56 -7.56
N LEU A 247 8.12 -4.35 -8.64
CA LEU A 247 9.58 -4.49 -8.63
C LEU A 247 10.31 -3.15 -8.55
N LEU A 248 9.65 -2.02 -8.91
CA LEU A 248 10.22 -0.68 -8.83
C LEU A 248 9.59 0.12 -7.68
N ASP A 249 8.32 0.55 -7.81
CA ASP A 249 7.67 1.42 -6.82
C ASP A 249 7.64 0.81 -5.43
N ASN A 250 7.29 -0.48 -5.34
CA ASN A 250 7.20 -1.25 -4.10
C ASN A 250 8.33 -2.26 -3.93
N GLY A 251 9.39 -2.20 -4.73
CA GLY A 251 10.49 -3.18 -4.71
C GLY A 251 11.14 -3.33 -3.34
N ASN A 252 11.28 -2.25 -2.60
CA ASN A 252 11.85 -2.22 -1.25
C ASN A 252 10.86 -2.60 -0.13
N ASN A 253 9.60 -2.86 -0.47
CA ASN A 253 8.60 -3.23 0.53
C ASN A 253 8.87 -4.64 1.08
N MET A 254 8.42 -4.84 2.30
CA MET A 254 8.56 -6.11 3.03
C MET A 254 7.22 -6.50 3.63
N LEU A 255 6.83 -7.76 3.47
CA LEU A 255 5.72 -8.31 4.24
C LEU A 255 6.25 -8.86 5.55
N TYR A 256 5.64 -8.43 6.65
CA TYR A 256 5.91 -8.95 7.99
C TYR A 256 4.74 -9.84 8.43
N LEU A 257 5.06 -11.03 8.95
CA LEU A 257 4.10 -11.74 9.78
C LEU A 257 4.33 -11.35 11.24
N SER A 258 3.27 -10.93 11.87
CA SER A 258 3.27 -10.55 13.27
C SER A 258 2.72 -11.70 14.11
N HIS A 259 3.25 -11.84 15.32
CA HIS A 259 2.77 -12.81 16.31
C HIS A 259 2.32 -12.06 17.56
N SER A 260 1.15 -12.43 18.09
CA SER A 260 0.72 -11.94 19.40
C SER A 260 1.53 -12.65 20.48
N ILE A 261 2.22 -11.87 21.30
CA ILE A 261 2.98 -12.41 22.43
C ILE A 261 2.06 -12.41 23.65
N ALA A 262 2.05 -13.52 24.37
CA ALA A 262 1.32 -13.63 25.62
C ALA A 262 1.77 -12.54 26.60
N GLY A 263 0.81 -11.87 27.23
CA GLY A 263 1.07 -10.77 28.17
C GLY A 263 1.03 -9.36 27.56
N MET A 264 1.07 -9.18 26.23
CA MET A 264 0.91 -7.85 25.60
C MET A 264 -0.47 -7.25 25.83
N GLU A 265 -1.44 -8.04 26.23
CA GLU A 265 -2.77 -7.57 26.68
C GLU A 265 -2.67 -6.67 27.92
N SER A 266 -1.64 -6.84 28.73
CA SER A 266 -1.38 -6.01 29.91
C SER A 266 -1.01 -4.56 29.57
N LEU A 267 -0.69 -4.26 28.30
CA LEU A 267 -0.42 -2.89 27.84
C LEU A 267 -1.70 -2.06 27.61
N ARG A 268 -2.89 -2.65 27.77
CA ARG A 268 -4.17 -1.91 27.60
C ARG A 268 -4.25 -0.67 28.48
N SER A 269 -3.85 -0.76 29.74
CA SER A 269 -3.87 0.38 30.66
C SER A 269 -2.99 1.53 30.16
N LEU A 270 -1.82 1.22 29.58
CA LEU A 270 -0.93 2.20 28.97
C LEU A 270 -1.60 2.91 27.79
N PHE A 271 -2.21 2.18 26.86
CA PHE A 271 -2.85 2.79 25.70
C PHE A 271 -4.05 3.66 26.08
N VAL A 272 -4.85 3.23 27.06
CA VAL A 272 -5.94 4.05 27.60
C VAL A 272 -5.40 5.34 28.23
N PHE A 273 -4.30 5.25 28.98
CA PHE A 273 -3.64 6.41 29.57
C PHE A 273 -3.12 7.36 28.47
N LEU A 274 -2.38 6.84 27.49
CA LEU A 274 -1.84 7.62 26.36
C LEU A 274 -2.97 8.31 25.58
N HIS A 275 -4.04 7.59 25.27
CA HIS A 275 -5.19 8.16 24.58
C HIS A 275 -5.80 9.35 25.33
N ARG A 276 -5.94 9.24 26.65
CA ARG A 276 -6.42 10.35 27.50
C ARG A 276 -5.41 11.50 27.57
N ALA A 277 -4.12 11.20 27.70
CA ALA A 277 -3.07 12.21 27.82
C ALA A 277 -2.90 13.03 26.53
N VAL A 278 -3.13 12.40 25.37
CA VAL A 278 -3.01 13.06 24.05
C VAL A 278 -4.31 13.77 23.65
N ASN A 279 -5.47 13.27 24.09
CA ASN A 279 -6.79 13.75 23.70
C ASN A 279 -7.40 14.66 24.78
N VAL A 280 -6.75 15.78 25.10
CA VAL A 280 -7.25 16.75 26.05
C VAL A 280 -8.00 17.87 25.31
N PRO A 281 -9.34 17.91 25.38
CA PRO A 281 -10.10 18.99 24.75
C PRO A 281 -9.85 20.32 25.45
N LEU A 282 -9.61 21.38 24.69
CA LEU A 282 -9.67 22.74 25.20
C LEU A 282 -11.13 23.09 25.50
N GLN A 283 -11.41 23.55 26.71
CA GLN A 283 -12.76 23.99 27.08
C GLN A 283 -13.26 25.07 26.10
N GLY A 284 -14.30 24.72 25.34
CA GLY A 284 -15.00 25.64 24.44
C GLY A 284 -14.48 25.74 23.00
N GLN A 285 -13.54 24.93 22.60
CA GLN A 285 -13.04 24.85 21.22
C GLN A 285 -12.93 23.40 20.77
N GLU A 286 -13.22 23.13 19.48
CA GLU A 286 -12.94 21.82 18.84
C GLU A 286 -11.44 21.57 18.59
N GLN A 287 -10.56 22.28 19.29
CA GLN A 287 -9.11 22.18 19.15
C GLN A 287 -8.52 21.37 20.29
N TYR A 288 -7.64 20.43 19.95
CA TYR A 288 -6.88 19.62 20.91
C TYR A 288 -5.52 20.26 21.19
N VAL A 289 -5.08 20.25 22.45
CA VAL A 289 -3.72 20.67 22.82
C VAL A 289 -2.75 19.55 22.47
N GLN A 290 -1.77 19.85 21.63
CA GLN A 290 -0.62 18.96 21.43
C GLN A 290 0.42 19.19 22.52
N PHE A 291 0.52 18.24 23.43
CA PHE A 291 1.63 18.22 24.39
C PHE A 291 2.91 17.67 23.74
N GLU A 292 4.07 18.17 24.18
CA GLU A 292 5.34 17.60 23.80
C GLU A 292 5.45 16.13 24.25
N THR A 293 6.12 15.32 23.44
CA THR A 293 6.34 13.90 23.74
C THR A 293 7.07 13.69 25.06
N SER A 294 8.04 14.55 25.35
CA SER A 294 8.78 14.60 26.62
C SER A 294 7.84 14.76 27.84
N TYR A 295 6.84 15.62 27.71
CA TYR A 295 5.86 15.86 28.78
C TYR A 295 4.98 14.63 29.03
N ILE A 296 4.42 14.04 27.95
CA ILE A 296 3.58 12.84 28.07
C ILE A 296 4.41 11.66 28.60
N ARG A 297 5.65 11.51 28.09
CA ARG A 297 6.60 10.52 28.58
C ARG A 297 6.79 10.62 30.09
N LYS A 298 7.04 11.84 30.61
CA LYS A 298 7.19 12.09 32.04
C LYS A 298 5.96 11.65 32.81
N GLN A 299 4.75 11.99 32.35
CA GLN A 299 3.49 11.59 33.01
C GLN A 299 3.33 10.06 33.07
N VAL A 300 3.67 9.36 31.98
CA VAL A 300 3.62 7.89 31.95
C VAL A 300 4.59 7.29 32.96
N LEU A 301 5.84 7.79 33.01
CA LEU A 301 6.85 7.30 33.94
C LEU A 301 6.47 7.58 35.40
N GLU A 302 5.91 8.75 35.67
CA GLU A 302 5.39 9.12 37.00
C GLU A 302 4.26 8.21 37.44
N ASP A 303 3.37 7.84 36.52
CA ASP A 303 2.26 6.93 36.85
C ASP A 303 2.74 5.48 36.98
N MET A 304 3.64 5.01 36.11
CA MET A 304 4.14 3.62 36.14
C MET A 304 5.02 3.33 37.37
N PHE A 305 5.95 4.23 37.68
CA PHE A 305 6.99 3.98 38.68
C PHE A 305 6.78 4.75 39.97
N GLY A 306 6.06 5.86 39.92
CA GLY A 306 6.00 6.88 40.94
C GLY A 306 7.20 7.83 40.83
N PHE A 307 7.04 9.01 41.36
CA PHE A 307 8.00 10.09 41.20
C PHE A 307 8.14 10.90 42.49
N ILE A 308 9.34 11.24 42.81
CA ILE A 308 9.67 12.15 43.93
C ILE A 308 10.28 13.41 43.35
N GLU A 309 9.62 14.54 43.49
CA GLU A 309 10.20 15.82 43.11
C GLU A 309 11.12 16.33 44.22
N LYS A 310 12.34 16.75 43.85
CA LYS A 310 13.28 17.31 44.77
C LYS A 310 12.72 18.55 45.48
N GLN A 311 11.96 19.36 44.75
CA GLN A 311 11.27 20.54 45.32
C GLN A 311 10.25 20.17 46.39
N ASN A 312 9.59 19.03 46.30
CA ASN A 312 8.64 18.55 47.28
C ASN A 312 9.34 18.10 48.57
N LEU A 313 10.58 17.59 48.46
CA LEU A 313 11.38 17.30 49.64
C LEU A 313 11.75 18.59 50.43
N GLU A 314 12.04 19.67 49.70
CA GLU A 314 12.34 20.97 50.29
C GLU A 314 11.11 21.56 51.02
N LYS A 315 9.88 21.22 50.61
CA LYS A 315 8.64 21.66 51.25
C LYS A 315 8.28 20.85 52.49
N LEU A 316 8.84 19.67 52.70
CA LEU A 316 8.59 18.85 53.89
C LEU A 316 9.04 19.51 55.19
N HIS A 317 10.03 20.43 55.10
CA HIS A 317 10.46 21.25 56.25
C HIS A 317 11.02 22.59 55.77
N PRO A 318 10.48 23.72 56.21
CA PRO A 318 11.02 25.05 55.92
C PRO A 318 12.48 25.14 56.43
N ASN A 319 13.39 25.63 55.64
CA ASN A 319 14.83 25.84 55.91
C ASN A 319 15.74 24.62 55.77
N MET A 320 15.33 23.50 55.18
CA MET A 320 16.15 22.29 55.14
C MET A 320 16.58 21.85 53.72
N LYS A 321 16.94 22.76 52.81
CA LYS A 321 17.49 22.44 51.50
C LYS A 321 18.69 21.48 51.56
N ILE A 322 19.53 21.62 52.58
CA ILE A 322 20.71 20.78 52.77
C ILE A 322 20.31 19.32 53.07
N GLU A 323 19.35 19.15 53.99
CA GLU A 323 18.85 17.81 54.35
C GLU A 323 18.10 17.13 53.19
N ALA A 324 17.31 17.88 52.43
CA ALA A 324 16.67 17.39 51.23
C ALA A 324 17.67 16.87 50.20
N ASN A 325 18.81 17.57 50.03
CA ASN A 325 19.89 17.10 49.18
C ASN A 325 20.54 15.82 49.69
N ARG A 326 20.77 15.72 51.01
CA ARG A 326 21.33 14.50 51.62
C ARG A 326 20.42 13.30 51.48
N ILE A 327 19.13 13.46 51.72
CA ILE A 327 18.16 12.39 51.46
C ILE A 327 18.15 12.01 49.99
N TRP A 328 18.11 12.97 49.06
CA TRP A 328 18.12 12.70 47.63
C TRP A 328 19.30 11.81 47.23
N GLN A 329 20.50 12.20 47.65
CA GLN A 329 21.72 11.41 47.40
C GLN A 329 21.61 10.01 48.00
N LYS A 330 21.13 9.91 49.24
CA LYS A 330 20.97 8.64 49.94
C LYS A 330 19.97 7.70 49.25
N LEU A 331 18.88 8.23 48.73
CA LEU A 331 17.90 7.45 47.98
C LEU A 331 18.48 6.91 46.67
N ILE A 332 19.32 7.69 45.97
CA ILE A 332 20.03 7.24 44.77
C ILE A 332 21.04 6.13 45.14
N GLU A 333 21.85 6.32 46.19
CA GLU A 333 22.80 5.30 46.67
C GLU A 333 22.10 3.98 47.01
N MET A 334 20.92 4.06 47.65
CA MET A 334 20.10 2.91 48.01
C MET A 334 19.29 2.34 46.84
N ARG A 335 19.40 2.93 45.64
CA ARG A 335 18.61 2.58 44.44
C ARG A 335 17.09 2.59 44.67
N ILE A 336 16.62 3.50 45.51
CA ILE A 336 15.18 3.74 45.74
C ILE A 336 14.62 4.64 44.67
N ILE A 337 15.40 5.64 44.24
CA ILE A 337 15.12 6.50 43.09
C ILE A 337 16.30 6.50 42.10
N ASP A 338 16.03 6.86 40.86
CA ASP A 338 17.03 7.23 39.89
C ASP A 338 17.46 8.72 40.05
N ARG A 339 18.35 9.20 39.15
CA ARG A 339 18.82 10.59 39.16
C ARG A 339 17.74 11.61 38.90
N ASP A 340 16.71 11.21 38.19
CA ASP A 340 15.57 12.06 37.79
C ASP A 340 14.42 12.05 38.83
N GLY A 341 14.48 11.17 39.81
CA GLY A 341 13.48 11.06 40.89
C GLY A 341 12.43 9.97 40.68
N LEU A 342 12.56 9.15 39.64
CA LEU A 342 11.69 8.01 39.44
C LEU A 342 11.97 6.90 40.46
N LEU A 343 10.93 6.32 41.03
CA LEU A 343 11.07 5.22 41.99
C LEU A 343 11.55 3.94 41.28
N CYS A 344 12.64 3.39 41.77
CA CYS A 344 13.18 2.09 41.35
C CYS A 344 12.53 0.91 42.11
N ILE A 345 11.73 1.19 43.14
CA ILE A 345 10.98 0.24 43.96
C ILE A 345 9.48 0.37 43.72
N GLN A 346 8.74 -0.72 43.90
CA GLN A 346 7.29 -0.73 43.58
C GLN A 346 6.38 -0.76 44.78
N SER A 347 6.86 -1.21 45.92
CA SER A 347 6.03 -1.39 47.11
C SER A 347 6.77 -1.07 48.39
N LYS A 348 6.01 -0.89 49.47
CA LYS A 348 6.57 -0.74 50.82
C LYS A 348 7.46 -1.91 51.25
N LYS A 349 7.24 -3.11 50.69
CA LYS A 349 8.02 -4.30 51.03
C LYS A 349 9.42 -4.25 50.47
N ASP A 350 9.65 -3.41 49.43
CA ASP A 350 10.94 -3.23 48.80
C ASP A 350 11.83 -2.23 49.57
N LEU A 351 11.28 -1.50 50.55
CA LEU A 351 12.05 -0.65 51.44
C LEU A 351 12.85 -1.50 52.40
N PRO A 352 14.11 -1.10 52.71
CA PRO A 352 14.92 -1.76 53.75
C PRO A 352 14.17 -1.84 55.10
N LYS A 353 14.33 -2.93 55.82
CA LYS A 353 13.67 -3.13 57.13
C LYS A 353 13.94 -2.00 58.12
N ASP A 354 15.19 -1.45 58.10
CA ASP A 354 15.65 -0.36 58.97
C ASP A 354 15.65 0.98 58.24
N PHE A 355 14.78 1.19 57.21
CA PHE A 355 14.79 2.37 56.35
C PHE A 355 14.79 3.68 57.14
N LEU A 356 13.93 3.83 58.17
CA LEU A 356 13.85 5.00 59.01
C LEU A 356 15.18 5.25 59.74
N LYS A 357 15.79 4.22 60.33
CA LYS A 357 17.11 4.34 61.01
C LYS A 357 18.20 4.79 60.07
N ILE A 358 18.21 4.26 58.84
CA ILE A 358 19.17 4.67 57.80
C ILE A 358 19.01 6.16 57.48
N LEU A 359 17.75 6.66 57.36
CA LEU A 359 17.49 8.07 57.13
C LEU A 359 17.96 8.95 58.30
N GLU A 360 17.78 8.52 59.55
CA GLU A 360 18.20 9.22 60.76
C GLU A 360 19.72 9.36 60.86
N THR A 361 20.50 8.54 60.13
CA THR A 361 21.97 8.70 60.05
C THR A 361 22.40 9.88 59.16
N VAL A 362 21.52 10.35 58.28
CA VAL A 362 21.88 11.33 57.24
C VAL A 362 21.22 12.70 57.49
N VAL A 363 20.02 12.69 58.15
CA VAL A 363 19.21 13.87 58.40
C VAL A 363 18.63 13.87 59.82
N THR A 364 18.04 14.98 60.24
CA THR A 364 17.38 15.07 61.54
C THR A 364 16.22 14.08 61.64
N GLN A 365 15.97 13.57 62.84
CA GLN A 365 14.94 12.59 63.12
C GLN A 365 13.54 13.07 62.65
N THR A 366 13.22 14.35 62.90
CA THR A 366 11.96 14.94 62.45
C THR A 366 11.77 14.89 60.94
N PHE A 367 12.83 15.17 60.18
CA PHE A 367 12.79 15.13 58.72
C PHE A 367 12.73 13.68 58.18
N ALA A 368 13.50 12.78 58.82
CA ALA A 368 13.47 11.37 58.49
C ALA A 368 12.06 10.76 58.65
N ILE A 369 11.37 11.06 59.75
CA ILE A 369 10.00 10.58 59.97
C ILE A 369 9.03 11.13 58.90
N ARG A 370 9.04 12.45 58.65
CA ARG A 370 8.17 13.08 57.64
C ARG A 370 8.42 12.50 56.23
N PHE A 371 9.68 12.30 55.89
CA PHE A 371 10.05 11.71 54.61
C PHE A 371 9.61 10.23 54.52
N ASN A 372 9.82 9.45 55.58
CA ASN A 372 9.37 8.05 55.61
C ASN A 372 7.85 7.94 55.39
N ASP A 373 7.08 8.84 55.98
CA ASP A 373 5.63 8.86 55.77
C ASP A 373 5.28 9.32 54.34
N TYR A 374 5.95 10.34 53.82
CA TYR A 374 5.78 10.82 52.45
C TYR A 374 6.03 9.73 51.43
N ILE A 375 7.16 9.02 51.49
CA ILE A 375 7.48 7.96 50.54
C ILE A 375 6.49 6.78 50.63
N ARG A 376 6.02 6.47 51.84
CA ARG A 376 5.00 5.42 52.05
C ARG A 376 3.67 5.78 51.40
N VAL A 377 3.27 7.06 51.41
CA VAL A 377 2.08 7.55 50.74
C VAL A 377 2.25 7.40 49.20
N ILE A 378 3.39 7.83 48.67
CA ILE A 378 3.67 7.69 47.21
C ILE A 378 3.65 6.21 46.77
N LEU A 379 4.24 5.31 47.56
CA LEU A 379 4.24 3.87 47.29
C LEU A 379 2.86 3.20 47.46
N GLN A 380 1.91 3.87 48.11
CA GLN A 380 0.54 3.38 48.26
C GLN A 380 -0.41 3.94 47.19
N ARG A 381 0.00 4.97 46.46
CA ARG A 381 -0.83 5.60 45.44
C ARG A 381 -1.25 4.58 44.40
N GLU A 382 -2.53 4.48 44.14
CA GLU A 382 -3.08 3.66 43.07
C GLU A 382 -2.61 4.21 41.71
N ARG A 383 -2.13 3.33 40.87
CA ARG A 383 -1.57 3.64 39.56
C ARG A 383 -2.56 3.27 38.47
N GLN A 384 -2.74 4.14 37.50
CA GLN A 384 -3.62 3.89 36.35
C GLN A 384 -2.97 2.91 35.36
N ILE A 385 -1.63 2.99 35.20
CA ILE A 385 -0.88 2.12 34.30
C ILE A 385 -0.39 0.91 35.11
N GLN A 386 -1.02 -0.23 34.87
CA GLN A 386 -0.69 -1.49 35.52
C GLN A 386 -0.03 -2.44 34.52
N ILE A 387 1.29 -2.45 34.49
CA ILE A 387 2.10 -3.25 33.58
C ILE A 387 2.97 -4.21 34.39
N PRO A 388 3.02 -5.50 34.02
CA PRO A 388 3.93 -6.46 34.64
C PRO A 388 5.39 -6.05 34.50
N ARG A 389 6.19 -6.30 35.52
CA ARG A 389 7.59 -5.87 35.59
C ARG A 389 8.44 -6.35 34.41
N TYR A 390 8.20 -7.54 33.89
CA TYR A 390 8.93 -8.08 32.74
C TYR A 390 8.69 -7.32 31.44
N LEU A 391 7.64 -6.50 31.34
CA LEU A 391 7.36 -5.65 30.17
C LEU A 391 7.91 -4.23 30.31
N HIS A 392 8.46 -3.82 31.47
CA HIS A 392 8.93 -2.46 31.68
C HIS A 392 10.00 -2.04 30.67
N SER A 393 11.03 -2.89 30.46
CA SER A 393 12.09 -2.59 29.48
C SER A 393 11.55 -2.44 28.05
N PHE A 394 10.58 -3.27 27.68
CA PHE A 394 9.90 -3.19 26.39
C PHE A 394 9.16 -1.85 26.25
N VAL A 395 8.36 -1.49 27.26
CA VAL A 395 7.62 -0.22 27.26
C VAL A 395 8.55 0.98 27.19
N LEU A 396 9.61 1.00 28.00
CA LEU A 396 10.59 2.10 28.01
C LEU A 396 11.27 2.29 26.65
N GLY A 397 11.56 1.20 25.94
CA GLY A 397 12.19 1.24 24.62
C GLY A 397 11.28 1.71 23.50
N HIS A 398 9.94 1.55 23.66
CA HIS A 398 8.95 1.87 22.62
C HIS A 398 8.05 3.06 22.98
N LEU A 399 8.21 3.65 24.17
CA LEU A 399 7.28 4.63 24.71
C LEU A 399 7.13 5.86 23.80
N ASP A 400 8.23 6.39 23.28
CA ASP A 400 8.19 7.57 22.41
C ASP A 400 7.45 7.27 21.11
N ALA A 401 7.66 6.09 20.52
CA ALA A 401 6.92 5.64 19.34
C ALA A 401 5.42 5.47 19.64
N PHE A 402 5.05 4.93 20.80
CA PHE A 402 3.66 4.82 21.22
C PHE A 402 2.98 6.19 21.37
N ILE A 403 3.69 7.16 21.95
CA ILE A 403 3.18 8.53 22.12
C ILE A 403 2.98 9.19 20.75
N GLU A 404 4.01 9.17 19.89
CA GLU A 404 3.95 9.80 18.56
C GLU A 404 2.88 9.15 17.68
N ASN A 405 2.76 7.84 17.70
CA ASN A 405 1.73 7.12 16.96
C ASN A 405 0.32 7.41 17.51
N THR A 406 0.17 7.58 18.82
CA THR A 406 -1.11 7.99 19.40
C THR A 406 -1.49 9.40 18.95
N LYS A 407 -0.54 10.34 18.93
CA LYS A 407 -0.78 11.70 18.40
C LYS A 407 -1.18 11.63 16.93
N ARG A 408 -0.44 10.90 16.10
CA ARG A 408 -0.71 10.76 14.67
C ARG A 408 -2.10 10.17 14.41
N ALA A 409 -2.52 9.16 15.17
CA ALA A 409 -3.82 8.52 15.05
C ALA A 409 -4.98 9.51 15.23
N MET A 410 -4.81 10.58 16.04
CA MET A 410 -5.84 11.60 16.24
C MET A 410 -6.13 12.40 14.97
N PHE A 411 -5.13 12.59 14.10
CA PHE A 411 -5.23 13.34 12.84
C PHE A 411 -5.55 12.48 11.62
N MET A 412 -5.48 11.16 11.74
CA MET A 412 -5.86 10.25 10.65
C MET A 412 -7.35 10.33 10.35
N HIS A 413 -7.70 10.34 9.06
CA HIS A 413 -9.07 10.50 8.59
C HIS A 413 -9.73 9.17 8.26
N HIS A 414 -10.94 8.98 8.78
CA HIS A 414 -11.83 7.88 8.41
C HIS A 414 -12.21 7.98 6.94
N ASN A 415 -12.28 6.86 6.24
CA ASN A 415 -12.54 6.72 4.79
C ASN A 415 -11.43 7.23 3.86
N ASP A 416 -10.27 7.63 4.38
CA ASP A 416 -9.08 7.96 3.60
C ASP A 416 -7.94 6.97 3.87
N GLU A 417 -7.58 6.79 5.12
CA GLU A 417 -6.49 5.91 5.55
C GLU A 417 -7.00 4.59 6.13
N TYR A 418 -8.22 4.57 6.64
CA TYR A 418 -8.87 3.41 7.24
C TYR A 418 -10.38 3.54 7.23
N VAL A 419 -11.06 2.41 7.35
CA VAL A 419 -12.50 2.33 7.61
C VAL A 419 -12.74 1.70 8.97
N VAL A 420 -13.88 2.07 9.57
CA VAL A 420 -14.42 1.38 10.75
C VAL A 420 -15.48 0.41 10.23
N ASP A 421 -15.10 -0.85 10.13
CA ASP A 421 -15.96 -1.91 9.60
C ASP A 421 -16.67 -2.64 10.74
N VAL A 422 -17.96 -2.92 10.54
CA VAL A 422 -18.76 -3.71 11.48
C VAL A 422 -18.85 -5.12 10.89
N ASP A 423 -18.27 -6.10 11.57
CA ASP A 423 -18.26 -7.49 11.12
C ASP A 423 -19.67 -8.08 11.10
N HIS A 424 -20.32 -8.02 9.92
CA HIS A 424 -21.63 -8.62 9.69
C HIS A 424 -21.60 -10.15 9.46
N LYS A 425 -20.41 -10.74 9.37
CA LYS A 425 -20.26 -12.19 9.06
C LYS A 425 -20.46 -13.10 10.28
N ASN A 426 -20.26 -12.56 11.47
CA ASN A 426 -20.56 -13.26 12.71
C ASN A 426 -21.88 -12.75 13.30
N THR A 427 -22.99 -13.31 12.87
CA THR A 427 -24.35 -13.05 13.34
C THR A 427 -24.66 -13.45 14.78
N GLY A 428 -23.65 -13.64 15.60
CA GLY A 428 -23.81 -13.67 17.06
C GLY A 428 -23.63 -12.25 17.57
N CYS A 429 -24.65 -11.63 18.07
CA CYS A 429 -24.84 -10.40 18.88
C CYS A 429 -23.68 -9.42 19.21
N ASP A 430 -22.47 -9.60 18.73
CA ASP A 430 -21.32 -8.74 18.95
C ASP A 430 -21.02 -7.94 17.70
N LEU A 431 -21.71 -6.80 17.58
CA LEU A 431 -21.35 -5.73 16.66
C LEU A 431 -20.06 -5.06 17.17
N ASN A 432 -18.92 -5.73 17.02
CA ASN A 432 -17.62 -5.15 17.36
C ASN A 432 -17.05 -4.45 16.12
N PRO A 433 -17.03 -3.12 16.11
CA PRO A 433 -16.38 -2.40 15.01
C PRO A 433 -14.88 -2.72 14.97
N ARG A 434 -14.34 -2.87 13.76
CA ARG A 434 -12.92 -3.12 13.51
C ARG A 434 -12.32 -1.98 12.71
N ILE A 435 -11.07 -1.67 12.99
CA ILE A 435 -10.28 -0.77 12.16
C ILE A 435 -9.67 -1.60 11.02
N THR A 436 -10.04 -1.27 9.79
CA THR A 436 -9.49 -1.89 8.58
C THR A 436 -8.69 -0.85 7.81
N ILE A 437 -7.45 -1.18 7.45
CA ILE A 437 -6.55 -0.30 6.72
C ILE A 437 -7.00 -0.24 5.26
N ILE A 438 -6.97 0.97 4.66
CA ILE A 438 -7.16 1.15 3.22
C ILE A 438 -5.79 1.32 2.57
N ASP A 439 -5.52 0.55 1.53
CA ASP A 439 -4.39 0.84 0.65
C ASP A 439 -4.69 2.10 -0.17
N LYS A 440 -3.94 3.17 0.07
CA LYS A 440 -4.15 4.46 -0.61
C LYS A 440 -4.02 4.39 -2.13
N ASN A 441 -3.21 3.47 -2.64
CA ASN A 441 -2.96 3.36 -4.07
C ASN A 441 -4.10 2.62 -4.81
N THR A 442 -4.65 1.59 -4.18
CA THR A 442 -5.66 0.73 -4.79
C THR A 442 -7.08 0.97 -4.25
N GLY A 443 -7.21 1.63 -3.10
CA GLY A 443 -8.48 1.80 -2.39
C GLY A 443 -9.05 0.49 -1.82
N ILE A 444 -8.24 -0.57 -1.74
CA ILE A 444 -8.66 -1.89 -1.28
C ILE A 444 -8.45 -2.02 0.23
N ASP A 445 -9.38 -2.67 0.89
CA ASP A 445 -9.32 -2.96 2.31
C ASP A 445 -8.29 -4.05 2.62
N LEU A 446 -7.33 -3.71 3.49
CA LEU A 446 -6.30 -4.63 3.98
C LEU A 446 -6.77 -5.25 5.32
N ALA A 447 -7.77 -6.10 5.28
CA ALA A 447 -8.47 -6.64 6.45
C ALA A 447 -7.56 -7.42 7.42
N THR A 448 -6.47 -8.00 6.94
CA THR A 448 -5.52 -8.80 7.74
C THR A 448 -4.30 -8.00 8.21
N SER A 449 -4.18 -6.73 7.84
CA SER A 449 -3.07 -5.85 8.18
C SER A 449 -3.38 -5.00 9.42
N GLN A 450 -2.34 -4.71 10.21
CA GLN A 450 -2.43 -3.83 11.38
C GLN A 450 -1.22 -2.91 11.42
N TRP A 451 -1.44 -1.65 11.83
CA TRP A 451 -0.33 -0.77 12.14
C TRP A 451 0.42 -1.23 13.37
N SER A 452 1.73 -1.08 13.35
CA SER A 452 2.63 -1.41 14.46
C SER A 452 2.70 -0.29 15.50
N GLU A 453 3.42 -0.55 16.58
CA GLU A 453 3.82 0.43 17.59
C GLU A 453 2.67 1.25 18.16
N GLY A 454 1.56 0.59 18.51
CA GLY A 454 0.44 1.21 19.21
C GLY A 454 -0.50 2.06 18.35
N MET A 455 -0.18 2.36 17.09
CA MET A 455 -1.05 3.16 16.23
C MET A 455 -2.42 2.52 16.01
N HIS A 456 -2.45 1.20 15.76
CA HIS A 456 -3.71 0.48 15.57
C HIS A 456 -4.58 0.54 16.83
N GLN A 457 -3.97 0.35 18.02
CA GLN A 457 -4.64 0.48 19.31
C GLN A 457 -5.16 1.89 19.58
N ALA A 458 -4.40 2.92 19.18
CA ALA A 458 -4.82 4.31 19.32
C ALA A 458 -6.06 4.62 18.46
N LEU A 459 -6.12 4.11 17.22
CA LEU A 459 -7.30 4.21 16.36
C LEU A 459 -8.49 3.42 16.90
N GLN A 460 -8.26 2.23 17.47
CA GLN A 460 -9.30 1.46 18.13
C GLN A 460 -9.92 2.24 19.30
N LEU A 461 -9.11 2.91 20.12
CA LEU A 461 -9.60 3.78 21.21
C LEU A 461 -10.36 5.00 20.68
N LYS A 462 -9.86 5.64 19.61
CA LYS A 462 -10.52 6.78 18.97
C LYS A 462 -11.95 6.46 18.54
N HIS A 463 -12.22 5.24 18.12
CA HIS A 463 -13.52 4.79 17.63
C HIS A 463 -14.29 3.87 18.59
N GLY A 464 -13.81 3.71 19.83
CA GLY A 464 -14.45 2.85 20.82
C GLY A 464 -14.45 1.36 20.45
N CYS A 465 -13.51 0.93 19.61
CA CYS A 465 -13.35 -0.46 19.24
C CYS A 465 -12.68 -1.27 20.35
N ARG A 466 -12.86 -2.58 20.34
CA ARG A 466 -12.14 -3.49 21.22
C ARG A 466 -10.64 -3.45 20.94
N LEU A 467 -9.83 -3.23 21.98
CA LEU A 467 -8.37 -3.23 21.87
C LEU A 467 -7.83 -4.63 21.53
N SER A 468 -7.11 -4.72 20.42
CA SER A 468 -6.29 -5.87 20.08
C SER A 468 -4.96 -5.83 20.86
N PRO A 469 -4.35 -7.00 21.20
CA PRO A 469 -3.01 -7.02 21.73
C PRO A 469 -2.01 -6.50 20.69
N ILE A 470 -0.89 -5.92 21.16
CA ILE A 470 0.22 -5.59 20.26
C ILE A 470 0.78 -6.88 19.68
N SER A 471 0.95 -6.89 18.38
CA SER A 471 1.68 -7.92 17.68
C SER A 471 3.11 -7.46 17.39
N LEU A 472 4.08 -8.32 17.63
CA LEU A 472 5.45 -8.07 17.26
C LEU A 472 5.76 -8.72 15.91
N LYS A 473 6.56 -8.03 15.11
CA LYS A 473 7.06 -8.54 13.83
C LYS A 473 7.95 -9.75 14.11
N ALA A 474 7.51 -10.94 13.69
CA ALA A 474 8.23 -12.19 13.96
C ALA A 474 9.19 -12.53 12.83
N ILE A 475 8.73 -12.39 11.58
CA ILE A 475 9.50 -12.72 10.38
C ILE A 475 9.04 -11.82 9.23
N PHE A 476 9.91 -11.64 8.26
CA PHE A 476 9.59 -10.88 7.06
C PHE A 476 10.15 -11.54 5.80
N VAL A 477 9.61 -11.14 4.67
CA VAL A 477 10.17 -11.37 3.34
C VAL A 477 10.07 -10.09 2.53
N SER A 478 11.18 -9.68 1.92
CA SER A 478 11.18 -8.54 0.99
C SER A 478 10.64 -8.96 -0.37
N ASN A 479 10.09 -8.01 -1.13
CA ASN A 479 9.63 -8.27 -2.49
C ASN A 479 10.76 -8.82 -3.36
N VAL A 480 11.94 -8.20 -3.32
CA VAL A 480 13.14 -8.70 -4.02
C VAL A 480 13.48 -10.13 -3.62
N GLY A 481 13.58 -10.41 -2.31
CA GLY A 481 13.91 -11.74 -1.82
C GLY A 481 12.88 -12.80 -2.19
N TYR A 482 11.60 -12.42 -2.26
CA TYR A 482 10.55 -13.32 -2.68
C TYR A 482 10.68 -13.70 -4.16
N PHE A 483 10.80 -12.71 -5.07
CA PHE A 483 10.89 -12.95 -6.49
C PHE A 483 12.19 -13.67 -6.92
N LYS A 484 13.32 -13.38 -6.28
CA LYS A 484 14.60 -14.10 -6.51
C LYS A 484 14.53 -15.61 -6.20
N GLY A 485 13.51 -16.04 -5.48
CA GLY A 485 13.30 -17.46 -5.23
C GLY A 485 12.66 -18.25 -6.37
N TYR A 486 12.24 -17.61 -7.46
CA TYR A 486 11.70 -18.28 -8.63
C TYR A 486 12.82 -18.65 -9.61
N GLU A 487 12.66 -19.80 -10.29
CA GLU A 487 13.57 -20.21 -11.37
C GLU A 487 13.43 -19.30 -12.59
N ARG A 488 12.21 -18.75 -12.80
CA ARG A 488 11.88 -17.91 -13.94
C ARG A 488 10.93 -16.80 -13.56
N ILE A 489 11.23 -15.59 -14.00
CA ILE A 489 10.35 -14.41 -13.90
C ILE A 489 9.99 -13.97 -15.31
N ASP A 490 8.72 -13.99 -15.64
CA ASP A 490 8.15 -13.33 -16.80
C ASP A 490 7.28 -12.18 -16.27
N GLY A 491 7.33 -11.02 -16.89
CA GLY A 491 6.56 -9.89 -16.37
C GLY A 491 6.06 -8.98 -17.48
N LEU A 492 4.94 -8.31 -17.19
CA LEU A 492 4.29 -7.37 -18.09
C LEU A 492 3.97 -6.07 -17.36
N SER A 493 4.12 -4.95 -18.04
CA SER A 493 3.64 -3.66 -17.57
C SER A 493 3.34 -2.70 -18.70
N GLY A 494 2.53 -1.69 -18.45
CA GLY A 494 2.32 -0.56 -19.37
C GLY A 494 3.53 0.34 -19.46
N THR A 495 4.29 0.42 -18.38
CA THR A 495 5.53 1.20 -18.24
C THR A 495 6.61 0.36 -17.57
N LEU A 496 7.87 0.68 -17.75
CA LEU A 496 8.98 0.04 -17.05
C LEU A 496 9.86 1.05 -16.29
N GLY A 497 9.24 2.14 -15.86
CA GLY A 497 9.91 3.22 -15.14
C GLY A 497 10.82 4.08 -16.02
N SER A 498 11.65 4.89 -15.39
CA SER A 498 12.70 5.68 -16.03
C SER A 498 13.86 4.79 -16.51
N ILE A 499 14.80 5.40 -17.23
CA ILE A 499 16.00 4.69 -17.69
C ILE A 499 16.83 4.18 -16.50
N GLU A 500 16.94 4.96 -15.44
CA GLU A 500 17.69 4.61 -14.24
C GLU A 500 17.02 3.47 -13.47
N GLU A 501 15.70 3.56 -13.29
CA GLU A 501 14.92 2.54 -12.58
C GLU A 501 14.94 1.20 -13.32
N SER A 502 14.76 1.24 -14.64
CA SER A 502 14.77 0.03 -15.44
C SER A 502 16.15 -0.67 -15.52
N LYS A 503 17.25 0.07 -15.28
CA LYS A 503 18.59 -0.55 -15.14
C LYS A 503 18.66 -1.52 -13.96
N SER A 504 17.96 -1.22 -12.86
CA SER A 504 17.93 -2.12 -11.69
C SER A 504 17.24 -3.44 -11.98
N LEU A 505 16.27 -3.46 -12.89
CA LEU A 505 15.59 -4.68 -13.33
C LEU A 505 16.50 -5.56 -14.21
N ALA A 506 17.39 -4.94 -14.97
CA ALA A 506 18.37 -5.64 -15.82
C ALA A 506 19.63 -6.07 -15.07
N ASP A 507 19.82 -5.61 -13.84
CA ASP A 507 20.98 -5.93 -13.01
C ASP A 507 21.07 -7.44 -12.73
N PRO A 508 22.18 -8.12 -13.11
CA PRO A 508 22.37 -9.54 -12.85
C PRO A 508 22.33 -9.91 -11.36
N ASP A 509 22.75 -9.00 -10.49
CA ASP A 509 22.74 -9.23 -9.03
C ASP A 509 21.35 -9.06 -8.43
N LEU A 510 20.41 -8.44 -9.17
CA LEU A 510 19.05 -8.20 -8.69
C LEU A 510 18.05 -9.16 -9.33
N TYR A 511 17.71 -8.97 -10.60
CA TYR A 511 16.67 -9.77 -11.27
C TYR A 511 17.13 -10.43 -12.59
N ASP A 512 18.23 -9.98 -13.18
CA ASP A 512 18.77 -10.43 -14.49
C ASP A 512 17.71 -10.49 -15.58
N CYS A 513 16.92 -9.43 -15.71
CA CYS A 513 15.82 -9.37 -16.66
C CYS A 513 16.26 -8.80 -18.02
N ASP A 514 15.74 -9.39 -19.08
CA ASP A 514 15.76 -8.81 -20.42
C ASP A 514 14.51 -7.94 -20.61
N LEU A 515 14.71 -6.67 -20.92
CA LEU A 515 13.66 -5.66 -21.00
C LEU A 515 13.32 -5.35 -22.45
N LEU A 516 12.08 -5.60 -22.86
CA LEU A 516 11.64 -5.36 -24.23
C LEU A 516 10.37 -4.52 -24.28
N ARG A 517 10.36 -3.59 -25.20
CA ARG A 517 9.18 -2.82 -25.55
C ARG A 517 8.47 -3.45 -26.73
N ILE A 518 7.22 -3.84 -26.53
CA ILE A 518 6.35 -4.39 -27.56
C ILE A 518 5.52 -3.24 -28.17
N PRO A 519 5.50 -3.08 -29.49
CA PRO A 519 4.69 -2.04 -30.13
C PRO A 519 3.19 -2.33 -29.97
N THR A 520 2.38 -1.28 -30.02
CA THR A 520 0.92 -1.42 -30.06
C THR A 520 0.47 -2.02 -31.40
N TRP A 521 -0.59 -2.83 -31.37
CA TRP A 521 -1.19 -3.40 -32.59
C TRP A 521 -1.67 -2.32 -33.55
N LYS A 522 -2.40 -1.32 -33.01
CA LYS A 522 -2.82 -0.13 -33.77
C LYS A 522 -1.94 1.06 -33.40
N PRO A 523 -1.72 2.00 -34.32
CA PRO A 523 -1.09 3.26 -33.99
C PRO A 523 -1.81 3.92 -32.82
N LYS A 524 -1.07 4.43 -31.83
CA LYS A 524 -1.63 5.11 -30.68
C LYS A 524 -2.17 6.47 -31.13
N ASN A 525 -3.47 6.66 -31.01
CA ASN A 525 -4.12 7.94 -31.23
C ASN A 525 -4.31 8.61 -29.85
N PHE A 526 -3.24 9.25 -29.38
CA PHE A 526 -3.19 9.89 -28.08
C PHE A 526 -2.92 11.39 -28.27
N TYR A 527 -3.74 12.20 -27.67
CA TYR A 527 -3.58 13.65 -27.64
C TYR A 527 -3.63 14.12 -26.19
N GLU A 528 -2.59 14.79 -25.75
CA GLU A 528 -2.49 15.35 -24.40
C GLU A 528 -2.82 16.83 -24.45
N HIS A 529 -3.86 17.22 -23.73
CA HIS A 529 -4.26 18.61 -23.59
C HIS A 529 -3.34 19.32 -22.59
N VAL A 530 -3.17 20.62 -22.76
CA VAL A 530 -2.48 21.46 -21.79
C VAL A 530 -3.22 21.39 -20.45
N PRO A 531 -2.50 21.17 -19.33
CA PRO A 531 -3.13 21.12 -18.02
C PRO A 531 -3.91 22.39 -17.68
N LEU A 532 -5.10 22.24 -17.13
CA LEU A 532 -5.92 23.33 -16.62
C LEU A 532 -5.63 23.53 -15.13
N VAL A 533 -5.13 24.71 -14.78
CA VAL A 533 -4.85 25.08 -13.39
C VAL A 533 -5.98 25.97 -12.88
N ALA A 534 -6.59 25.58 -11.77
CA ALA A 534 -7.69 26.33 -11.16
C ALA A 534 -7.23 27.11 -9.93
N THR A 535 -7.81 28.27 -9.70
CA THR A 535 -7.51 29.15 -8.57
C THR A 535 -8.19 28.72 -7.27
N ASN A 536 -9.27 27.95 -7.37
CA ASN A 536 -10.01 27.42 -6.23
C ASN A 536 -10.79 26.15 -6.64
N GLU A 537 -11.31 25.43 -5.63
CA GLU A 537 -12.06 24.18 -5.84
C GLU A 537 -13.30 24.35 -6.71
N ALA A 538 -14.02 25.46 -6.60
CA ALA A 538 -15.22 25.71 -7.40
C ALA A 538 -14.90 25.84 -8.88
N VAL A 539 -13.86 26.58 -9.24
CA VAL A 539 -13.35 26.71 -10.62
C VAL A 539 -12.81 25.36 -11.12
N TRP A 540 -12.11 24.62 -10.28
CA TRP A 540 -11.61 23.30 -10.61
C TRP A 540 -12.74 22.32 -10.96
N LEU A 541 -13.78 22.26 -10.13
CA LEU A 541 -14.98 21.42 -10.40
C LEU A 541 -15.72 21.88 -11.66
N GLN A 542 -15.81 23.21 -11.89
CA GLN A 542 -16.43 23.74 -13.10
C GLN A 542 -15.65 23.31 -14.36
N ASN A 543 -14.32 23.41 -14.34
CA ASN A 543 -13.49 22.98 -15.47
C ASN A 543 -13.64 21.49 -15.75
N ILE A 544 -13.69 20.63 -14.72
CA ILE A 544 -13.95 19.19 -14.89
C ILE A 544 -15.34 18.98 -15.51
N TYR A 545 -16.34 19.71 -15.03
CA TYR A 545 -17.71 19.58 -15.52
C TYR A 545 -17.84 19.92 -17.01
N GLU A 546 -17.24 21.04 -17.45
CA GLU A 546 -17.25 21.48 -18.85
C GLU A 546 -16.52 20.47 -19.74
N GLU A 547 -15.31 20.02 -19.33
CA GLU A 547 -14.56 19.02 -20.10
C GLU A 547 -15.32 17.69 -20.23
N VAL A 548 -15.90 17.20 -19.13
CA VAL A 548 -16.72 15.98 -19.15
C VAL A 548 -17.92 16.13 -20.07
N LYS A 549 -18.56 17.29 -20.04
CA LYS A 549 -19.70 17.62 -20.90
C LYS A 549 -19.31 17.60 -22.38
N ASP A 550 -18.22 18.24 -22.75
CA ASP A 550 -17.73 18.29 -24.12
C ASP A 550 -17.35 16.91 -24.66
N GLN A 551 -16.67 16.11 -23.84
CA GLN A 551 -16.34 14.73 -24.24
C GLN A 551 -17.57 13.83 -24.38
N ILE A 552 -18.59 13.98 -23.53
CA ILE A 552 -19.85 13.25 -23.66
C ILE A 552 -20.62 13.68 -24.93
N ILE A 553 -20.64 14.98 -25.25
CA ILE A 553 -21.22 15.48 -26.49
C ILE A 553 -20.49 14.89 -27.71
N ALA A 554 -19.18 14.78 -27.64
CA ALA A 554 -18.35 14.11 -28.64
C ALA A 554 -18.50 12.59 -28.66
N ARG A 555 -19.38 12.00 -27.86
CA ARG A 555 -19.62 10.56 -27.69
C ARG A 555 -18.38 9.79 -27.20
N ARG A 556 -17.52 10.41 -26.41
CA ARG A 556 -16.36 9.77 -25.80
C ARG A 556 -16.67 9.33 -24.38
N SER A 557 -16.06 8.24 -23.96
CA SER A 557 -16.05 7.84 -22.53
C SER A 557 -15.06 8.70 -21.77
N VAL A 558 -15.41 9.09 -20.55
CA VAL A 558 -14.54 9.91 -19.67
C VAL A 558 -14.19 9.13 -18.42
N LEU A 559 -12.90 9.11 -18.07
CA LEU A 559 -12.37 8.58 -16.81
C LEU A 559 -11.80 9.74 -16.01
N ILE A 560 -12.33 9.97 -14.80
CA ILE A 560 -11.78 10.94 -13.84
C ILE A 560 -11.00 10.17 -12.79
N ILE A 561 -9.69 10.45 -12.70
CA ILE A 561 -8.80 9.83 -11.72
C ILE A 561 -8.65 10.79 -10.54
N CYS A 562 -8.92 10.30 -9.34
CA CYS A 562 -8.83 11.05 -8.10
C CYS A 562 -7.78 10.43 -7.16
N ASN A 563 -7.20 11.24 -6.29
CA ASN A 563 -6.15 10.81 -5.35
C ASN A 563 -6.69 10.07 -4.12
N SER A 564 -7.99 10.22 -3.81
CA SER A 564 -8.62 9.58 -2.65
C SER A 564 -10.12 9.33 -2.86
N ILE A 565 -10.69 8.44 -2.06
CA ILE A 565 -12.13 8.15 -2.06
C ILE A 565 -12.93 9.42 -1.72
N VAL A 566 -12.45 10.22 -0.78
CA VAL A 566 -13.08 11.50 -0.40
C VAL A 566 -13.13 12.44 -1.60
N GLN A 567 -12.06 12.52 -2.39
CA GLN A 567 -12.03 13.33 -3.60
C GLN A 567 -13.00 12.80 -4.67
N VAL A 568 -13.14 11.48 -4.83
CA VAL A 568 -14.16 10.88 -5.72
C VAL A 568 -15.56 11.33 -5.31
N ASP A 569 -15.90 11.24 -4.03
CA ASP A 569 -17.21 11.64 -3.52
C ASP A 569 -17.45 13.16 -3.67
N ASN A 570 -16.40 13.98 -3.48
CA ASN A 570 -16.49 15.43 -3.68
C ASN A 570 -16.71 15.79 -5.15
N VAL A 571 -15.95 15.18 -6.05
CA VAL A 571 -16.12 15.38 -7.50
C VAL A 571 -17.50 14.92 -7.95
N GLN A 572 -17.96 13.74 -7.53
CA GLN A 572 -19.28 13.25 -7.86
C GLN A 572 -20.38 14.22 -7.42
N ARG A 573 -20.37 14.64 -6.13
CA ARG A 573 -21.35 15.60 -5.59
C ARG A 573 -21.28 16.96 -6.29
N GLY A 574 -20.06 17.41 -6.62
CA GLY A 574 -19.83 18.64 -7.37
C GLY A 574 -20.45 18.59 -8.76
N LEU A 575 -20.18 17.55 -9.53
CA LEU A 575 -20.73 17.35 -10.89
C LEU A 575 -22.25 17.22 -10.87
N GLU A 576 -22.84 16.50 -9.91
CA GLU A 576 -24.29 16.39 -9.76
C GLU A 576 -24.94 17.73 -9.40
N ARG A 577 -24.28 18.55 -8.57
CA ARG A 577 -24.75 19.89 -8.23
C ARG A 577 -24.73 20.82 -9.44
N LEU A 578 -23.62 20.86 -10.18
CA LEU A 578 -23.47 21.68 -11.38
C LEU A 578 -24.50 21.28 -12.45
N HIS A 579 -24.69 19.99 -12.67
CA HIS A 579 -25.69 19.48 -13.58
C HIS A 579 -27.12 19.88 -13.19
N ARG A 580 -27.47 19.84 -11.89
CA ARG A 580 -28.76 20.33 -11.39
C ARG A 580 -28.97 21.81 -11.59
N LEU A 581 -27.90 22.61 -11.41
CA LEU A 581 -27.95 24.06 -11.64
C LEU A 581 -28.16 24.38 -13.12
N GLU A 582 -27.43 23.72 -14.04
CA GLU A 582 -27.61 23.88 -15.48
C GLU A 582 -29.03 23.45 -15.92
N LYS A 583 -29.56 22.36 -15.38
CA LYS A 583 -30.95 21.94 -15.65
C LYS A 583 -31.99 22.97 -15.21
N ARG A 584 -31.75 23.68 -14.10
CA ARG A 584 -32.63 24.75 -13.62
C ARG A 584 -32.51 26.00 -14.50
N ALA A 585 -31.33 26.27 -15.04
CA ALA A 585 -31.06 27.41 -15.90
C ALA A 585 -31.60 27.20 -17.34
N VAL A 586 -31.62 25.94 -17.82
CA VAL A 586 -32.08 25.58 -19.17
C VAL A 586 -33.42 24.83 -19.06
N LEU A 587 -34.53 25.55 -19.10
CA LEU A 587 -35.85 24.95 -19.18
C LEU A 587 -36.00 24.02 -20.42
N GLY A 588 -35.78 22.74 -20.20
CA GLY A 588 -36.61 21.70 -20.81
C GLY A 588 -36.20 21.05 -22.11
N LYS A 589 -35.01 21.18 -22.75
CA LYS A 589 -34.73 20.39 -23.99
C LYS A 589 -33.24 20.13 -24.29
N SER A 590 -32.41 19.80 -23.35
CA SER A 590 -31.04 19.40 -23.68
C SER A 590 -30.95 17.87 -23.91
N LYS A 591 -30.38 17.46 -25.06
CA LYS A 591 -30.03 16.05 -25.35
C LYS A 591 -29.11 15.44 -24.28
N PHE A 592 -28.32 16.28 -23.62
CA PHE A 592 -27.47 15.93 -22.50
C PHE A 592 -28.27 15.43 -21.29
N ALA A 593 -29.38 16.09 -20.95
CA ALA A 593 -30.25 15.66 -19.86
C ALA A 593 -30.90 14.27 -20.14
N GLN A 594 -31.15 13.93 -21.40
CA GLN A 594 -31.65 12.62 -21.78
C GLN A 594 -30.55 11.53 -21.72
N LEU A 595 -29.31 11.84 -22.09
CA LEU A 595 -28.18 10.91 -22.05
C LEU A 595 -27.77 10.58 -20.59
N VAL A 596 -27.68 11.58 -19.75
CA VAL A 596 -27.38 11.40 -18.31
C VAL A 596 -28.54 10.70 -17.60
N ARG A 597 -29.80 11.03 -17.90
CA ARG A 597 -30.96 10.28 -17.39
C ARG A 597 -30.91 8.79 -17.74
N LYS A 598 -30.54 8.45 -18.98
CA LYS A 598 -30.48 7.06 -19.43
C LYS A 598 -29.44 6.25 -18.68
N HIS A 599 -28.37 6.86 -18.21
CA HIS A 599 -27.31 6.19 -17.44
C HIS A 599 -27.53 6.24 -15.92
N VAL A 600 -28.13 7.31 -15.39
CA VAL A 600 -28.44 7.45 -13.96
C VAL A 600 -29.70 6.70 -13.55
N MET A 601 -30.69 6.61 -14.45
CA MET A 601 -31.96 5.90 -14.17
C MET A 601 -31.86 4.36 -14.19
N GLN A 602 -30.74 3.78 -14.61
CA GLN A 602 -30.51 2.33 -14.56
C GLN A 602 -30.01 1.84 -13.20
N GLY A 603 -30.06 2.67 -12.13
CA GLY A 603 -29.77 2.26 -10.75
C GLY A 603 -28.31 1.93 -10.45
N THR A 604 -27.41 2.16 -11.40
CA THR A 604 -25.97 2.02 -11.19
C THR A 604 -25.41 3.31 -10.59
N SER A 605 -24.79 3.22 -9.41
CA SER A 605 -24.05 4.34 -8.85
C SER A 605 -22.94 4.77 -9.84
N TRP A 606 -22.52 6.03 -9.81
CA TRP A 606 -21.39 6.49 -10.63
C TRP A 606 -20.15 5.59 -10.46
N LYS A 607 -19.92 5.03 -9.26
CA LYS A 607 -18.89 4.01 -8.97
C LYS A 607 -19.05 2.77 -9.87
N GLN A 608 -20.26 2.30 -10.09
CA GLN A 608 -20.52 1.12 -10.94
C GLN A 608 -20.40 1.42 -12.44
N VAL A 609 -20.76 2.63 -12.88
CA VAL A 609 -20.61 3.04 -14.29
C VAL A 609 -19.13 3.15 -14.67
N PHE A 610 -18.28 3.67 -13.78
CA PHE A 610 -16.84 3.75 -14.00
C PHE A 610 -16.17 2.37 -14.01
N VAL A 611 -16.51 1.50 -13.07
CA VAL A 611 -15.94 0.13 -12.96
C VAL A 611 -16.41 -0.75 -14.13
N ASN A 612 -17.68 -0.71 -14.52
CA ASN A 612 -18.20 -1.58 -15.57
C ASN A 612 -17.79 -1.19 -16.99
N LYS A 613 -17.36 0.07 -17.25
CA LYS A 613 -16.86 0.48 -18.57
C LYS A 613 -15.33 0.36 -18.73
N ILE A 614 -14.58 0.25 -17.65
CA ILE A 614 -13.16 -0.10 -17.70
C ILE A 614 -12.97 -1.59 -17.99
N MET A 615 -14.02 -2.41 -17.76
CA MET A 615 -14.01 -3.86 -17.94
C MET A 615 -14.64 -4.35 -19.25
N ALA A 616 -15.16 -3.49 -20.08
CA ALA A 616 -15.61 -3.76 -21.44
C ALA A 616 -14.64 -3.14 -22.45
#